data_d5def8d735ecb88e7c7498977ddbc616
#
_entry.id   d5def8d735ecb88e7c7498977ddbc616
#
_cell.length_a   1.000
_cell.length_b   1.000
_cell.length_c   1.000
_cell.angle_alpha   90.00
_cell.angle_beta   90.00
_cell.angle_gamma   90.00
#
_symmetry.space_group_name_H-M   'P 1'
#
loop_
_entity.id
_entity.type
_entity.pdbx_description
1 polymer ?
#
loop_
_entity_poly.entity_id
_entity_poly.type
_entity_poly.pdbx_seq_one_letter_code
_entity_poly.pdbx_strand_id
1 'polypeptide(L)'
;MTLGTTLSAQNFSFTYDHFALEVQDLKSVGDYYAEVLQLREIPHPSEPEGFRWFVIQGNTQLHLIRKDTVPRENRKSEHLCLSTSDLKTFIGHLKKLQIPYWDWPGTPGAVTLRADGVQQIYLKDPENNWIEINDAPH
;
A
#
# COMPACT_ATOMS: atom_id res chain seq x y z
N MET A 1 10.93 -36.01 27.18
CA MET A 1 11.66 -35.60 25.96
C MET A 1 11.07 -34.26 25.48
N THR A 2 11.77 -33.19 25.72
CA THR A 2 11.44 -31.88 25.15
C THR A 2 12.03 -31.87 23.74
N LEU A 3 11.15 -31.90 22.74
CA LEU A 3 11.53 -31.63 21.36
C LEU A 3 11.88 -30.14 21.28
N GLY A 4 13.16 -29.82 21.36
CA GLY A 4 13.67 -28.50 21.10
C GLY A 4 13.42 -28.18 19.64
N THR A 5 12.51 -27.23 19.39
CA THR A 5 12.39 -26.59 18.08
C THR A 5 13.69 -25.82 17.82
N THR A 6 14.59 -26.38 17.05
CA THR A 6 15.74 -25.63 16.53
C THR A 6 15.19 -24.58 15.56
N LEU A 7 15.19 -23.31 15.99
CA LEU A 7 14.96 -22.18 15.08
C LEU A 7 16.06 -22.24 14.02
N SER A 8 15.65 -22.42 12.75
CA SER A 8 16.58 -22.34 11.63
C SER A 8 17.22 -20.95 11.60
N ALA A 9 18.55 -20.89 11.66
CA ALA A 9 19.26 -19.63 11.52
C ALA A 9 19.09 -19.11 10.09
N GLN A 10 18.73 -17.83 9.96
CA GLN A 10 18.66 -17.16 8.67
C GLN A 10 20.08 -16.89 8.16
N ASN A 11 20.48 -17.61 7.09
CA ASN A 11 21.81 -17.46 6.49
C ASN A 11 21.96 -16.22 5.59
N PHE A 12 20.84 -15.65 5.16
CA PHE A 12 20.82 -14.47 4.31
C PHE A 12 20.01 -13.37 4.99
N SER A 13 20.43 -12.12 4.78
CA SER A 13 19.73 -10.94 5.26
C SER A 13 19.06 -10.25 4.10
N PHE A 14 17.76 -9.99 4.22
CA PHE A 14 16.96 -9.29 3.22
C PHE A 14 16.43 -7.98 3.79
N THR A 15 16.38 -6.99 2.92
CA THR A 15 15.69 -5.71 3.19
C THR A 15 14.62 -5.52 2.14
N TYR A 16 13.45 -5.03 2.55
CA TYR A 16 12.38 -4.71 1.60
C TYR A 16 12.82 -3.54 0.73
N ASP A 17 12.79 -3.69 -0.59
CA ASP A 17 13.20 -2.65 -1.53
C ASP A 17 12.01 -1.92 -2.12
N HIS A 18 11.17 -2.59 -2.89
CA HIS A 18 10.03 -1.95 -3.52
C HIS A 18 8.86 -2.90 -3.77
N PHE A 19 7.68 -2.30 -3.97
CA PHE A 19 6.50 -2.93 -4.52
C PHE A 19 6.28 -2.43 -5.94
N ALA A 20 6.16 -3.33 -6.90
CA ALA A 20 5.87 -2.98 -8.30
C ALA A 20 4.41 -3.27 -8.63
N LEU A 21 3.73 -2.31 -9.27
CA LEU A 21 2.32 -2.39 -9.64
C LEU A 21 2.15 -2.01 -11.11
N GLU A 22 1.60 -2.94 -11.89
CA GLU A 22 1.23 -2.65 -13.27
C GLU A 22 -0.10 -1.88 -13.31
N VAL A 23 -0.15 -0.81 -14.11
CA VAL A 23 -1.32 0.06 -14.28
C VAL A 23 -1.52 0.43 -15.74
N GLN A 24 -2.75 0.72 -16.14
CA GLN A 24 -3.06 1.17 -17.50
C GLN A 24 -2.95 2.68 -17.63
N ASP A 25 -3.59 3.42 -16.71
CA ASP A 25 -3.53 4.88 -16.66
C ASP A 25 -2.53 5.35 -15.60
N LEU A 26 -1.28 5.50 -16.05
CA LEU A 26 -0.18 5.90 -15.17
C LEU A 26 -0.40 7.29 -14.55
N LYS A 27 -1.10 8.19 -15.26
CA LYS A 27 -1.36 9.52 -14.75
C LYS A 27 -2.36 9.49 -13.59
N SER A 28 -3.55 8.91 -13.80
CA SER A 28 -4.59 8.92 -12.76
C SER A 28 -4.19 8.11 -11.54
N VAL A 29 -3.54 6.96 -11.73
CA VAL A 29 -3.06 6.13 -10.61
C VAL A 29 -1.91 6.82 -9.88
N GLY A 30 -0.94 7.36 -10.61
CA GLY A 30 0.18 8.09 -9.98
C GLY A 30 -0.26 9.32 -9.21
N ASP A 31 -1.20 10.09 -9.77
CA ASP A 31 -1.77 11.25 -9.08
C ASP A 31 -2.48 10.84 -7.77
N TYR A 32 -3.17 9.70 -7.77
CA TYR A 32 -3.79 9.17 -6.56
C TYR A 32 -2.74 8.89 -5.44
N TYR A 33 -1.65 8.22 -5.77
CA TYR A 33 -0.60 7.95 -4.78
C TYR A 33 0.10 9.23 -4.31
N ALA A 34 0.26 10.21 -5.20
CA ALA A 34 0.84 11.52 -4.84
C ALA A 34 -0.09 12.36 -3.97
N GLU A 35 -1.38 12.41 -4.28
CA GLU A 35 -2.33 13.36 -3.65
C GLU A 35 -3.06 12.73 -2.46
N VAL A 36 -3.53 11.50 -2.58
CA VAL A 36 -4.28 10.81 -1.51
C VAL A 36 -3.34 10.26 -0.45
N LEU A 37 -2.34 9.49 -0.84
CA LEU A 37 -1.36 8.93 0.10
C LEU A 37 -0.21 9.88 0.40
N GLN A 38 -0.10 10.98 -0.33
CA GLN A 38 0.96 12.00 -0.21
C GLN A 38 2.37 11.41 -0.29
N LEU A 39 2.55 10.36 -1.10
CA LEU A 39 3.86 9.79 -1.36
C LEU A 39 4.68 10.74 -2.23
N ARG A 40 5.95 10.89 -1.88
CA ARG A 40 6.87 11.74 -2.64
C ARG A 40 7.34 11.03 -3.91
N GLU A 41 7.04 11.60 -5.06
CA GLU A 41 7.53 11.09 -6.34
C GLU A 41 9.03 11.34 -6.49
N ILE A 42 9.75 10.38 -7.07
CA ILE A 42 11.18 10.44 -7.37
C ILE A 42 11.41 10.12 -8.85
N PRO A 43 12.50 10.66 -9.45
CA PRO A 43 12.80 10.36 -10.85
C PRO A 43 13.21 8.90 -11.03
N HIS A 44 12.79 8.32 -12.15
CA HIS A 44 13.30 7.03 -12.58
C HIS A 44 14.78 7.17 -13.03
N PRO A 45 15.67 6.22 -12.73
CA PRO A 45 17.10 6.35 -13.03
C PRO A 45 17.46 6.62 -14.50
N SER A 46 16.64 6.12 -15.44
CA SER A 46 16.82 6.32 -16.88
C SER A 46 15.68 7.12 -17.52
N GLU A 47 14.80 7.69 -16.72
CA GLU A 47 13.61 8.46 -17.16
C GLU A 47 12.80 7.81 -18.29
N PRO A 48 12.53 6.48 -18.27
CA PRO A 48 11.71 5.86 -19.28
C PRO A 48 10.27 6.33 -19.17
N GLU A 49 9.65 6.63 -20.29
CA GLU A 49 8.20 6.80 -20.35
C GLU A 49 7.51 5.50 -19.86
N GLY A 50 6.44 5.65 -19.12
CA GLY A 50 5.67 4.50 -18.63
C GLY A 50 6.04 4.03 -17.22
N PHE A 51 6.81 4.81 -16.47
CA PHE A 51 7.11 4.56 -15.07
C PHE A 51 6.84 5.81 -14.22
N ARG A 52 6.34 5.59 -13.00
CA ARG A 52 6.33 6.60 -11.93
C ARG A 52 6.74 5.93 -10.63
N TRP A 53 7.74 6.50 -9.96
CA TRP A 53 8.30 5.97 -8.73
C TRP A 53 8.03 6.89 -7.56
N PHE A 54 7.69 6.29 -6.41
CA PHE A 54 7.38 7.01 -5.19
C PHE A 54 8.15 6.41 -4.01
N VAL A 55 8.57 7.26 -3.08
CA VAL A 55 9.13 6.82 -1.80
C VAL A 55 7.99 6.51 -0.85
N ILE A 56 8.03 5.33 -0.22
CA ILE A 56 7.13 4.96 0.88
C ILE A 56 7.77 5.42 2.19
N GLN A 57 8.94 4.88 2.52
CA GLN A 57 9.69 5.25 3.71
C GLN A 57 11.17 4.91 3.50
N GLY A 58 12.09 5.80 3.92
CA GLY A 58 13.52 5.56 3.74
C GLY A 58 13.86 5.27 2.28
N ASN A 59 14.38 4.08 2.02
CA ASN A 59 14.70 3.60 0.68
C ASN A 59 13.64 2.67 0.08
N THR A 60 12.53 2.42 0.78
CA THR A 60 11.45 1.59 0.24
C THR A 60 10.56 2.39 -0.71
N GLN A 61 10.16 1.78 -1.81
CA GLN A 61 9.54 2.48 -2.92
C GLN A 61 8.31 1.76 -3.46
N LEU A 62 7.44 2.53 -4.10
CA LEU A 62 6.38 2.05 -4.97
C LEU A 62 6.76 2.38 -6.42
N HIS A 63 6.75 1.37 -7.28
CA HIS A 63 7.00 1.52 -8.71
C HIS A 63 5.73 1.26 -9.49
N LEU A 64 5.18 2.27 -10.15
CA LEU A 64 4.08 2.11 -11.09
C LEU A 64 4.65 1.87 -12.49
N ILE A 65 4.15 0.86 -13.17
CA ILE A 65 4.61 0.43 -14.48
C ILE A 65 3.42 0.41 -15.44
N ARG A 66 3.46 1.25 -16.47
CA ARG A 66 2.38 1.30 -17.47
C ARG A 66 2.39 0.03 -18.33
N LYS A 67 1.20 -0.54 -18.49
CA LYS A 67 0.92 -1.62 -19.42
C LYS A 67 -0.37 -1.32 -20.19
N ASP A 68 -0.44 -1.77 -21.45
CA ASP A 68 -1.65 -1.59 -22.25
C ASP A 68 -2.81 -2.43 -21.74
N THR A 69 -2.51 -3.60 -21.16
CA THR A 69 -3.47 -4.47 -20.50
C THR A 69 -2.90 -4.97 -19.18
N VAL A 70 -3.76 -5.05 -18.17
CA VAL A 70 -3.42 -5.59 -16.83
C VAL A 70 -4.39 -6.73 -16.52
N PRO A 71 -4.10 -7.97 -16.97
CA PRO A 71 -5.00 -9.10 -16.83
C PRO A 71 -4.91 -9.71 -15.42
N ARG A 72 -5.44 -9.02 -14.42
CA ARG A 72 -5.52 -9.54 -13.05
C ARG A 72 -6.88 -9.25 -12.44
N GLU A 73 -7.29 -10.10 -11.52
CA GLU A 73 -8.42 -9.88 -10.65
C GLU A 73 -7.97 -9.09 -9.42
N ASN A 74 -8.67 -8.00 -9.10
CA ASN A 74 -8.38 -7.21 -7.90
C ASN A 74 -9.10 -7.81 -6.70
N ARG A 75 -8.35 -8.51 -5.87
CA ARG A 75 -8.86 -9.14 -4.64
C ARG A 75 -8.40 -8.35 -3.42
N LYS A 76 -9.32 -8.13 -2.49
CA LYS A 76 -9.03 -7.38 -1.26
C LYS A 76 -7.96 -8.04 -0.39
N SER A 77 -7.85 -9.36 -0.45
CA SER A 77 -6.82 -10.12 0.26
C SER A 77 -5.41 -9.97 -0.33
N GLU A 78 -5.29 -9.38 -1.52
CA GLU A 78 -4.02 -9.05 -2.17
C GLU A 78 -3.90 -7.53 -2.27
N HIS A 79 -3.07 -6.94 -1.42
CA HIS A 79 -3.00 -5.48 -1.30
C HIS A 79 -1.63 -5.01 -0.83
N LEU A 80 -1.29 -3.79 -1.21
CA LEU A 80 -0.22 -3.04 -0.56
C LEU A 80 -0.71 -2.61 0.82
N CYS A 81 0.06 -2.87 1.86
CA CYS A 81 -0.26 -2.42 3.20
C CYS A 81 0.78 -1.40 3.69
N LEU A 82 0.30 -0.25 4.14
CA LEU A 82 1.12 0.81 4.72
C LEU A 82 0.63 1.10 6.14
N SER A 83 1.55 1.35 7.06
CA SER A 83 1.19 1.78 8.40
C SER A 83 1.44 3.27 8.60
N THR A 84 0.64 3.87 9.48
CA THR A 84 0.80 5.26 9.91
C THR A 84 0.65 5.37 11.42
N SER A 85 1.41 6.27 12.03
CA SER A 85 1.30 6.53 13.46
C SER A 85 0.02 7.30 13.85
N ASP A 86 -0.68 7.87 12.87
CA ASP A 86 -1.89 8.67 13.10
C ASP A 86 -2.98 8.36 12.06
N LEU A 87 -3.61 7.20 12.22
CA LEU A 87 -4.70 6.77 11.34
C LEU A 87 -5.90 7.71 11.40
N LYS A 88 -6.18 8.28 12.57
CA LYS A 88 -7.31 9.21 12.74
C LYS A 88 -7.17 10.46 11.87
N THR A 89 -5.99 11.07 11.86
CA THR A 89 -5.71 12.25 11.02
C THR A 89 -5.76 11.87 9.54
N PHE A 90 -5.24 10.69 9.17
CA PHE A 90 -5.32 10.19 7.81
C PHE A 90 -6.77 9.99 7.35
N ILE A 91 -7.64 9.42 8.19
CA ILE A 91 -9.07 9.29 7.89
C ILE A 91 -9.72 10.66 7.69
N GLY A 92 -9.36 11.66 8.51
CA GLY A 92 -9.82 13.03 8.33
C GLY A 92 -9.42 13.62 6.97
N HIS A 93 -8.20 13.33 6.52
CA HIS A 93 -7.72 13.70 5.20
C HIS A 93 -8.55 13.04 4.07
N LEU A 94 -8.83 11.74 4.18
CA LEU A 94 -9.69 11.05 3.22
C LEU A 94 -11.08 11.66 3.13
N LYS A 95 -11.69 11.98 4.28
CA LYS A 95 -13.00 12.61 4.34
C LYS A 95 -13.00 14.00 3.66
N LYS A 96 -11.95 14.77 3.89
CA LYS A 96 -11.78 16.09 3.26
C LYS A 96 -11.68 16.00 1.73
N LEU A 97 -10.98 14.98 1.22
CA LEU A 97 -10.85 14.72 -0.21
C LEU A 97 -12.03 13.92 -0.79
N GLN A 98 -12.99 13.51 0.03
CA GLN A 98 -14.13 12.67 -0.37
C GLN A 98 -13.67 11.32 -0.97
N ILE A 99 -12.60 10.76 -0.44
CA ILE A 99 -12.09 9.45 -0.83
C ILE A 99 -12.79 8.38 0.01
N PRO A 100 -13.47 7.40 -0.61
CA PRO A 100 -14.13 6.33 0.11
C PRO A 100 -13.12 5.35 0.71
N TYR A 101 -13.48 4.79 1.86
CA TYR A 101 -12.74 3.72 2.51
C TYR A 101 -13.71 2.74 3.18
N TRP A 102 -13.24 1.56 3.49
CA TRP A 102 -14.04 0.47 4.04
C TRP A 102 -13.28 -0.25 5.15
N ASP A 103 -14.01 -0.94 6.00
CA ASP A 103 -13.42 -1.94 6.89
C ASP A 103 -13.18 -3.28 6.15
N TRP A 104 -12.65 -4.27 6.84
CA TRP A 104 -12.42 -5.59 6.23
C TRP A 104 -13.71 -6.26 5.75
N PRO A 105 -14.84 -6.30 6.51
CA PRO A 105 -16.08 -6.85 6.00
C PRO A 105 -16.68 -6.12 4.80
N GLY A 106 -16.28 -4.87 4.55
CA GLY A 106 -16.75 -4.06 3.43
C GLY A 106 -17.77 -2.99 3.80
N THR A 107 -17.86 -2.62 5.05
CA THR A 107 -18.72 -1.52 5.51
C THR A 107 -18.08 -0.17 5.16
N PRO A 108 -18.77 0.68 4.36
CA PRO A 108 -18.25 2.01 4.02
C PRO A 108 -18.04 2.88 5.25
N GLY A 109 -16.90 3.57 5.30
CA GLY A 109 -16.58 4.52 6.37
C GLY A 109 -16.30 3.89 7.74
N ALA A 110 -16.17 2.57 7.81
CA ALA A 110 -15.89 1.83 9.04
C ALA A 110 -14.40 1.44 9.14
N VAL A 111 -13.98 1.14 10.37
CA VAL A 111 -12.62 0.73 10.72
C VAL A 111 -12.67 -0.66 11.32
N THR A 112 -11.81 -1.56 10.84
CA THR A 112 -11.63 -2.88 11.47
C THR A 112 -10.68 -2.75 12.66
N LEU A 113 -11.08 -3.29 13.80
CA LEU A 113 -10.20 -3.49 14.94
C LEU A 113 -9.72 -4.94 14.97
N ARG A 114 -8.43 -5.15 14.75
CA ARG A 114 -7.80 -6.47 14.85
C ARG A 114 -7.73 -6.94 16.31
N ALA A 115 -7.61 -8.26 16.50
CA ALA A 115 -7.51 -8.85 17.83
C ALA A 115 -6.30 -8.36 18.64
N ASP A 116 -5.24 -7.91 17.97
CA ASP A 116 -4.03 -7.34 18.57
C ASP A 116 -4.13 -5.82 18.83
N GLY A 117 -5.29 -5.22 18.56
CA GLY A 117 -5.57 -3.80 18.78
C GLY A 117 -5.24 -2.89 17.60
N VAL A 118 -4.68 -3.41 16.51
CA VAL A 118 -4.38 -2.62 15.31
C VAL A 118 -5.67 -2.25 14.60
N GLN A 119 -5.82 -0.98 14.22
CA GLN A 119 -6.93 -0.49 13.42
C GLN A 119 -6.58 -0.49 11.95
N GLN A 120 -7.53 -0.89 11.10
CA GLN A 120 -7.32 -1.05 9.66
C GLN A 120 -8.45 -0.43 8.85
N ILE A 121 -8.09 0.22 7.75
CA ILE A 121 -9.00 0.64 6.69
C ILE A 121 -8.47 0.20 5.34
N TYR A 122 -9.37 0.12 4.37
CA TYR A 122 -9.06 -0.31 3.00
C TYR A 122 -9.51 0.74 2.00
N LEU A 123 -8.63 1.04 1.06
CA LEU A 123 -8.85 1.98 -0.03
C LEU A 123 -8.77 1.23 -1.36
N LYS A 124 -9.25 1.88 -2.41
CA LYS A 124 -9.02 1.48 -3.80
C LYS A 124 -8.40 2.62 -4.58
N ASP A 125 -7.35 2.33 -5.32
CA ASP A 125 -6.84 3.29 -6.30
C ASP A 125 -7.78 3.40 -7.52
N PRO A 126 -7.55 4.29 -8.49
CA PRO A 126 -8.42 4.46 -9.66
C PRO A 126 -8.61 3.22 -10.53
N GLU A 127 -7.71 2.24 -10.46
CA GLU A 127 -7.84 0.97 -11.17
C GLU A 127 -8.28 -0.18 -10.26
N ASN A 128 -8.89 0.16 -9.11
CA ASN A 128 -9.43 -0.77 -8.12
C ASN A 128 -8.39 -1.68 -7.45
N ASN A 129 -7.13 -1.29 -7.44
CA ASN A 129 -6.13 -1.99 -6.62
C ASN A 129 -6.36 -1.66 -5.16
N TRP A 130 -6.44 -2.70 -4.32
CA TRP A 130 -6.67 -2.53 -2.91
C TRP A 130 -5.42 -2.06 -2.17
N ILE A 131 -5.62 -1.19 -1.20
CA ILE A 131 -4.59 -0.67 -0.30
C ILE A 131 -5.12 -0.79 1.12
N GLU A 132 -4.37 -1.39 2.02
CA GLU A 132 -4.63 -1.33 3.45
C GLU A 132 -3.82 -0.21 4.08
N ILE A 133 -4.45 0.58 4.94
CA ILE A 133 -3.77 1.51 5.83
C ILE A 133 -4.11 1.11 7.26
N ASN A 134 -3.10 0.96 8.09
CA ASN A 134 -3.28 0.59 9.49
C ASN A 134 -2.37 1.41 10.42
N ASP A 135 -2.52 1.20 11.71
CA ASP A 135 -1.73 1.87 12.74
C ASP A 135 -0.77 0.92 13.48
N ALA A 136 -0.39 -0.19 12.83
CA ALA A 136 0.58 -1.10 13.39
C ALA A 136 1.91 -0.38 13.68
N PRO A 137 2.51 -0.57 14.88
CA PRO A 137 3.78 0.06 15.22
C PRO A 137 4.94 -0.59 14.46
N HIS A 138 5.93 0.23 14.07
CA HIS A 138 7.17 -0.18 13.41
C HIS A 138 8.38 0.58 13.95
#